data_18a58354cbce011890947805a335dfbf
#
_entry.id   18a58354cbce011890947805a335dfbf
#
_cell.length_a   1.000
_cell.length_b   1.000
_cell.length_c   1.000
_cell.angle_alpha   90.00
_cell.angle_beta   90.00
_cell.angle_gamma   90.00
#
_symmetry.space_group_name_H-M   'P 1'
#
loop_
_entity.id
_entity.type
_entity.pdbx_description
1 polymer ?
#
loop_
_entity_poly.entity_id
_entity_poly.type
_entity_poly.pdbx_seq_one_letter_code
_entity_poly.pdbx_strand_id
1 'polypeptide(L)'
;MSAPSHSLDLVESVCAGNPRAIARMLSRAESGAAEAREALDLIYRRAGQAHVVGITGVPGGGKSTLIAKLAAEFRKSNRKVAIVAVDPSSPFSGGSILGDRVRMGDVTNDPGVFVRSMATRGALGGLARGALEAVDILDAGGYEVVIIETVGVGQDEVDVVRA
;
A
#
# COMPACT_ATOMS: atom_id res chain seq x y z
N MET A 1 25.79 1.65 -13.40
CA MET A 1 24.35 1.43 -13.64
C MET A 1 24.08 -0.03 -13.29
N SER A 2 23.42 -0.28 -12.14
CA SER A 2 23.04 -1.66 -11.74
C SER A 2 21.94 -2.15 -12.67
N ALA A 3 22.08 -3.37 -13.21
CA ALA A 3 21.06 -4.01 -14.01
C ALA A 3 19.70 -4.00 -13.30
N PRO A 4 18.55 -3.89 -14.00
CA PRO A 4 17.26 -4.00 -13.36
C PRO A 4 17.17 -5.38 -12.71
N SER A 5 17.14 -5.43 -11.38
CA SER A 5 16.98 -6.70 -10.67
C SER A 5 15.65 -7.33 -11.08
N HIS A 6 15.67 -8.60 -11.45
CA HIS A 6 14.48 -9.37 -11.79
C HIS A 6 13.49 -9.34 -10.60
N SER A 7 12.19 -9.46 -10.84
CA SER A 7 11.19 -9.43 -9.76
C SER A 7 11.42 -10.55 -8.74
N LEU A 8 11.86 -11.72 -9.19
CA LEU A 8 12.20 -12.86 -8.33
C LEU A 8 13.34 -12.55 -7.35
N ASP A 9 14.33 -11.75 -7.77
CA ASP A 9 15.46 -11.37 -6.91
C ASP A 9 15.03 -10.47 -5.74
N LEU A 10 13.83 -9.86 -5.83
CA LEU A 10 13.29 -9.01 -4.76
C LEU A 10 12.54 -9.80 -3.68
N VAL A 11 12.08 -11.03 -3.97
CA VAL A 11 11.18 -11.77 -3.07
C VAL A 11 11.79 -11.94 -1.68
N GLU A 12 13.01 -12.45 -1.59
CA GLU A 12 13.67 -12.66 -0.30
C GLU A 12 13.93 -11.33 0.44
N SER A 13 14.29 -10.29 -0.30
CA SER A 13 14.48 -8.95 0.28
C SER A 13 13.17 -8.32 0.78
N VAL A 14 12.05 -8.57 0.09
CA VAL A 14 10.71 -8.17 0.54
C VAL A 14 10.38 -8.89 1.84
N CYS A 15 10.51 -10.22 1.87
CA CYS A 15 10.20 -11.02 3.05
C CYS A 15 11.16 -10.74 4.24
N ALA A 16 12.36 -10.24 3.97
CA ALA A 16 13.26 -9.71 5.00
C ALA A 16 12.86 -8.31 5.51
N GLY A 17 11.78 -7.72 5.00
CA GLY A 17 11.26 -6.42 5.41
C GLY A 17 12.07 -5.23 4.87
N ASN A 18 12.81 -5.39 3.77
CA ASN A 18 13.59 -4.30 3.18
C ASN A 18 12.67 -3.26 2.53
N PRO A 19 12.59 -2.01 3.03
CA PRO A 19 11.64 -1.02 2.52
C PRO A 19 11.84 -0.66 1.05
N ARG A 20 13.10 -0.71 0.55
CA ARG A 20 13.40 -0.42 -0.87
C ARG A 20 12.92 -1.55 -1.78
N ALA A 21 13.09 -2.80 -1.36
CA ALA A 21 12.60 -3.95 -2.10
C ALA A 21 11.07 -3.96 -2.15
N ILE A 22 10.41 -3.69 -1.01
CA ILE A 22 8.96 -3.53 -0.90
C ILE A 22 8.47 -2.43 -1.83
N ALA A 23 9.06 -1.23 -1.79
CA ALA A 23 8.67 -0.12 -2.66
C ALA A 23 8.82 -0.46 -4.15
N ARG A 24 9.86 -1.18 -4.54
CA ARG A 24 10.08 -1.63 -5.93
C ARG A 24 9.07 -2.69 -6.35
N MET A 25 8.76 -3.65 -5.49
CA MET A 25 7.76 -4.68 -5.78
C MET A 25 6.36 -4.06 -5.92
N LEU A 26 5.97 -3.13 -5.04
CA LEU A 26 4.74 -2.37 -5.14
C LEU A 26 4.64 -1.62 -6.49
N SER A 27 5.73 -1.00 -6.96
CA SER A 27 5.75 -0.32 -8.26
C SER A 27 5.53 -1.29 -9.43
N ARG A 28 6.03 -2.52 -9.34
CA ARG A 28 5.85 -3.54 -10.37
C ARG A 28 4.43 -4.11 -10.36
N ALA A 29 3.86 -4.35 -9.18
CA ALA A 29 2.46 -4.73 -9.03
C ALA A 29 1.54 -3.65 -9.62
N GLU A 30 1.75 -2.39 -9.24
CA GLU A 30 0.99 -1.23 -9.74
C GLU A 30 1.09 -1.07 -11.27
N SER A 31 2.24 -1.35 -11.86
CA SER A 31 2.42 -1.29 -13.32
C SER A 31 1.81 -2.47 -14.08
N GLY A 32 1.39 -3.52 -13.37
CA GLY A 32 0.92 -4.76 -13.98
C GLY A 32 2.02 -5.50 -14.76
N ALA A 33 3.27 -5.34 -14.34
CA ALA A 33 4.42 -5.94 -15.00
C ALA A 33 4.30 -7.46 -15.05
N ALA A 34 4.28 -8.02 -16.25
CA ALA A 34 4.08 -9.48 -16.45
C ALA A 34 5.16 -10.32 -15.74
N GLU A 35 6.40 -9.80 -15.69
CA GLU A 35 7.52 -10.47 -15.01
C GLU A 35 7.41 -10.44 -13.48
N ALA A 36 6.47 -9.65 -12.91
CA ALA A 36 6.22 -9.63 -11.47
C ALA A 36 5.30 -10.77 -11.00
N ARG A 37 4.55 -11.39 -11.91
CA ARG A 37 3.50 -12.35 -11.55
C ARG A 37 4.00 -13.52 -10.70
N GLU A 38 5.08 -14.17 -11.14
CA GLU A 38 5.67 -15.29 -10.41
C GLU A 38 6.18 -14.86 -9.02
N ALA A 39 6.80 -13.68 -8.93
CA ALA A 39 7.25 -13.12 -7.68
C ALA A 39 6.09 -12.79 -6.73
N LEU A 40 4.98 -12.26 -7.26
CA LEU A 40 3.77 -11.98 -6.49
C LEU A 40 3.12 -13.27 -5.97
N ASP A 41 3.09 -14.33 -6.78
CA ASP A 41 2.59 -15.65 -6.34
C ASP A 41 3.42 -16.23 -5.17
N LEU A 42 4.74 -16.04 -5.21
CA LEU A 42 5.62 -16.46 -4.10
C LEU A 42 5.42 -15.62 -2.84
N ILE A 43 5.19 -14.31 -2.99
CA ILE A 43 4.89 -13.38 -1.89
C ILE A 43 3.54 -13.74 -1.27
N TYR A 44 2.51 -13.94 -2.07
CA TYR A 44 1.17 -14.32 -1.62
C TYR A 44 1.18 -15.54 -0.70
N ARG A 45 1.99 -16.55 -1.03
CA ARG A 45 2.13 -17.78 -0.19
C ARG A 45 2.73 -17.50 1.19
N ARG A 46 3.36 -16.36 1.40
CA ARG A 46 4.01 -15.94 2.66
C ARG A 46 3.22 -14.85 3.40
N ALA A 47 2.14 -14.35 2.80
CA ALA A 47 1.20 -13.40 3.38
C ALA A 47 0.08 -14.11 4.17
N GLY A 48 -0.84 -13.34 4.75
CA GLY A 48 -2.04 -13.83 5.43
C GLY A 48 -2.02 -13.68 6.95
N GLN A 49 -1.11 -12.86 7.50
CA GLN A 49 -0.98 -12.58 8.93
C GLN A 49 -1.39 -11.15 9.31
N ALA A 50 -1.33 -10.20 8.36
CA ALA A 50 -1.61 -8.80 8.63
C ALA A 50 -3.08 -8.54 8.95
N HIS A 51 -3.33 -7.63 9.90
CA HIS A 51 -4.65 -7.07 10.12
C HIS A 51 -4.91 -5.96 9.12
N VAL A 52 -5.85 -6.15 8.21
CA VAL A 52 -6.18 -5.19 7.14
C VAL A 52 -7.35 -4.32 7.57
N VAL A 53 -7.19 -3.00 7.45
CA VAL A 53 -8.21 -2.00 7.81
C VAL A 53 -8.50 -1.11 6.60
N GLY A 54 -9.70 -1.21 6.04
CA GLY A 54 -10.18 -0.31 4.97
C GLY A 54 -10.85 0.94 5.55
N ILE A 55 -10.44 2.13 5.09
CA ILE A 55 -11.05 3.41 5.46
C ILE A 55 -11.47 4.13 4.18
N THR A 56 -12.77 4.34 4.05
CA THR A 56 -13.37 5.05 2.92
C THR A 56 -14.24 6.21 3.39
N GLY A 57 -14.63 7.09 2.49
CA GLY A 57 -15.52 8.22 2.77
C GLY A 57 -15.17 9.48 1.98
N VAL A 58 -16.04 10.49 2.05
CA VAL A 58 -15.94 11.72 1.26
C VAL A 58 -14.62 12.48 1.50
N PRO A 59 -14.10 13.19 0.51
CA PRO A 59 -12.96 14.10 0.68
C PRO A 59 -13.25 15.12 1.81
N GLY A 60 -12.24 15.41 2.62
CA GLY A 60 -12.39 16.34 3.76
C GLY A 60 -13.08 15.76 5.00
N GLY A 61 -13.53 14.51 4.98
CA GLY A 61 -14.20 13.83 6.11
C GLY A 61 -13.28 13.43 7.28
N GLY A 62 -12.02 13.86 7.30
CA GLY A 62 -11.09 13.58 8.39
C GLY A 62 -10.40 12.21 8.34
N LYS A 63 -10.52 11.45 7.24
CA LYS A 63 -9.91 10.12 7.08
C LYS A 63 -8.42 10.11 7.39
N SER A 64 -7.64 10.96 6.76
CA SER A 64 -6.18 11.01 6.95
C SER A 64 -5.79 11.34 8.40
N THR A 65 -6.59 12.17 9.11
CA THR A 65 -6.41 12.44 10.53
C THR A 65 -6.70 11.22 11.39
N LEU A 66 -7.77 10.48 11.07
CA LEU A 66 -8.11 9.23 11.74
C LEU A 66 -7.03 8.18 11.52
N ILE A 67 -6.55 8.03 10.28
CA ILE A 67 -5.49 7.08 9.90
C ILE A 67 -4.21 7.38 10.68
N ALA A 68 -3.79 8.64 10.75
CA ALA A 68 -2.61 9.03 11.50
C ALA A 68 -2.71 8.67 12.98
N LYS A 69 -3.87 8.93 13.62
CA LYS A 69 -4.11 8.57 15.01
C LYS A 69 -4.15 7.06 15.23
N LEU A 70 -4.81 6.33 14.32
CA LEU A 70 -4.90 4.88 14.38
C LEU A 70 -3.52 4.23 14.23
N ALA A 71 -2.72 4.68 13.28
CA ALA A 71 -1.35 4.22 13.09
C ALA A 71 -0.50 4.49 14.34
N ALA A 72 -0.58 5.71 14.91
CA ALA A 72 0.12 6.04 16.13
C ALA A 72 -0.30 5.14 17.32
N GLU A 73 -1.57 4.76 17.40
CA GLU A 73 -2.05 3.85 18.45
C GLU A 73 -1.48 2.44 18.30
N PHE A 74 -1.46 1.89 17.09
CA PHE A 74 -0.81 0.60 16.82
C PHE A 74 0.70 0.65 17.10
N ARG A 75 1.35 1.79 16.81
CA ARG A 75 2.78 1.97 17.07
C ARG A 75 3.12 1.97 18.58
N LYS A 76 2.20 2.36 19.46
CA LYS A 76 2.40 2.24 20.93
C LYS A 76 2.64 0.80 21.36
N SER A 77 2.04 -0.17 20.66
CA SER A 77 2.27 -1.60 20.87
C SER A 77 3.44 -2.15 20.05
N ASN A 78 4.28 -1.27 19.50
CA ASN A 78 5.44 -1.58 18.65
C ASN A 78 5.12 -2.36 17.36
N ARG A 79 3.85 -2.39 16.93
CA ARG A 79 3.43 -3.05 15.69
C ARG A 79 3.89 -2.25 14.48
N LYS A 80 4.37 -2.93 13.44
CA LYS A 80 4.68 -2.29 12.16
C LYS A 80 3.40 -2.01 11.39
N VAL A 81 3.25 -0.78 10.91
CA VAL A 81 2.04 -0.31 10.22
C VAL A 81 2.36 0.14 8.80
N ALA A 82 1.60 -0.34 7.83
CA ALA A 82 1.65 0.19 6.46
C ALA A 82 0.36 0.97 6.16
N ILE A 83 0.50 2.09 5.45
CA ILE A 83 -0.62 2.92 4.99
C ILE A 83 -0.54 2.99 3.47
N VAL A 84 -1.60 2.54 2.81
CA VAL A 84 -1.75 2.58 1.36
C VAL A 84 -2.90 3.52 1.01
N ALA A 85 -2.57 4.67 0.42
CA ALA A 85 -3.56 5.61 -0.10
C ALA A 85 -3.82 5.31 -1.58
N VAL A 86 -5.06 4.99 -1.90
CA VAL A 86 -5.48 4.62 -3.26
C VAL A 86 -6.30 5.75 -3.87
N ASP A 87 -5.80 6.36 -4.94
CA ASP A 87 -6.47 7.44 -5.66
C ASP A 87 -6.98 6.95 -7.02
N PRO A 88 -8.32 6.87 -7.21
CA PRO A 88 -8.91 6.44 -8.46
C PRO A 88 -8.78 7.47 -9.60
N SER A 89 -8.48 8.73 -9.28
CA SER A 89 -8.70 9.85 -10.21
C SER A 89 -7.47 10.26 -11.04
N SER A 90 -6.27 9.71 -10.82
CA SER A 90 -5.10 10.29 -11.44
C SER A 90 -4.02 9.34 -11.96
N PRO A 91 -3.95 9.15 -13.30
CA PRO A 91 -2.73 8.66 -13.92
C PRO A 91 -1.58 9.70 -13.92
N PHE A 92 -1.84 10.98 -13.58
CA PHE A 92 -0.90 12.07 -13.80
C PHE A 92 -0.74 13.11 -12.67
N SER A 93 -1.48 13.04 -11.56
CA SER A 93 -1.37 14.06 -10.51
C SER A 93 -0.30 13.69 -9.47
N GLY A 94 0.96 13.87 -9.82
CA GLY A 94 2.07 13.84 -8.86
C GLY A 94 2.01 14.93 -7.77
N GLY A 95 0.92 15.69 -7.68
CA GLY A 95 0.75 16.79 -6.74
C GLY A 95 -0.16 16.51 -5.54
N SER A 96 -1.16 15.64 -5.68
CA SER A 96 -2.08 15.26 -4.58
C SER A 96 -1.37 14.41 -3.50
N ILE A 97 -0.45 13.59 -3.92
CA ILE A 97 0.30 12.64 -3.09
C ILE A 97 1.20 13.32 -2.04
N LEU A 98 1.74 14.51 -2.35
CA LEU A 98 2.58 15.26 -1.40
C LEU A 98 1.76 15.92 -0.28
N GLY A 99 0.54 16.36 -0.56
CA GLY A 99 -0.32 17.04 0.41
C GLY A 99 -0.76 16.13 1.56
N ASP A 100 -1.02 14.85 1.28
CA ASP A 100 -1.44 13.89 2.30
C ASP A 100 -0.27 13.43 3.19
N ARG A 101 0.93 13.32 2.64
CA ARG A 101 2.14 13.06 3.45
C ARG A 101 2.45 14.20 4.43
N VAL A 102 2.23 15.45 4.05
CA VAL A 102 2.44 16.61 4.93
C VAL A 102 1.44 16.62 6.08
N ARG A 103 0.22 16.11 5.88
CA ARG A 103 -0.82 16.02 6.92
C ARG A 103 -0.59 14.88 7.91
N MET A 104 0.20 13.88 7.55
CA MET A 104 0.57 12.74 8.40
C MET A 104 1.93 12.91 9.10
N GLY A 105 2.45 14.15 9.18
CA GLY A 105 3.83 14.53 9.49
C GLY A 105 4.57 13.72 10.56
N ASP A 106 3.96 13.50 11.73
CA ASP A 106 4.63 12.78 12.82
C ASP A 106 4.70 11.27 12.57
N VAL A 107 3.71 10.70 11.87
CA VAL A 107 3.61 9.26 11.62
C VAL A 107 4.53 8.83 10.47
N THR A 108 4.77 9.69 9.49
CA THR A 108 5.63 9.38 8.34
C THR A 108 7.12 9.31 8.68
N ASN A 109 7.52 9.87 9.82
CA ASN A 109 8.91 9.84 10.30
C ASN A 109 9.20 8.63 11.21
N ASP A 110 8.17 7.86 11.60
CA ASP A 110 8.38 6.65 12.40
C ASP A 110 8.93 5.51 11.51
N PRO A 111 10.09 4.92 11.85
CA PRO A 111 10.69 3.83 11.07
C PRO A 111 9.83 2.55 11.02
N GLY A 112 8.87 2.40 11.92
CA GLY A 112 7.89 1.32 11.93
C GLY A 112 6.65 1.60 11.08
N VAL A 113 6.60 2.74 10.37
CA VAL A 113 5.49 3.11 9.50
C VAL A 113 5.96 3.22 8.05
N PHE A 114 5.25 2.55 7.16
CA PHE A 114 5.44 2.64 5.72
C PHE A 114 4.24 3.34 5.09
N VAL A 115 4.46 4.34 4.25
CA VAL A 115 3.39 5.07 3.57
C VAL A 115 3.60 5.02 2.07
N ARG A 116 2.58 4.60 1.33
CA ARG A 116 2.57 4.54 -0.12
C ARG A 116 1.27 5.06 -0.68
N SER A 117 1.36 5.90 -1.71
CA SER A 117 0.21 6.21 -2.57
C SER A 117 0.26 5.37 -3.83
N MET A 118 -0.89 4.88 -4.26
CA MET A 118 -1.06 4.09 -5.48
C MET A 118 -2.12 4.75 -6.36
N ALA A 119 -1.87 4.82 -7.67
CA ALA A 119 -2.83 5.31 -8.64
C ALA A 119 -3.50 4.15 -9.36
N THR A 120 -4.82 4.25 -9.57
CA THR A 120 -5.52 3.31 -10.44
C THR A 120 -5.41 3.77 -11.87
N ARG A 121 -4.75 3.01 -12.71
CA ARG A 121 -4.59 3.32 -14.13
C ARG A 121 -5.85 3.06 -14.96
N GLY A 122 -7.05 3.46 -14.47
CA GLY A 122 -8.28 3.46 -15.26
C GLY A 122 -8.85 2.08 -15.64
N ALA A 123 -8.35 0.99 -15.12
CA ALA A 123 -8.91 -0.34 -15.33
C ALA A 123 -9.98 -0.64 -14.28
N LEU A 124 -11.24 -0.74 -14.68
CA LEU A 124 -12.32 -1.31 -13.88
C LEU A 124 -11.85 -2.66 -13.29
N GLY A 125 -11.82 -2.79 -11.97
CA GLY A 125 -11.29 -3.97 -11.26
C GLY A 125 -9.76 -3.98 -11.04
N GLY A 126 -8.99 -3.11 -11.69
CA GLY A 126 -7.53 -3.01 -11.49
C GLY A 126 -7.14 -2.44 -10.14
N LEU A 127 -8.01 -1.60 -9.54
CA LEU A 127 -7.82 -1.05 -8.21
C LEU A 127 -7.85 -2.12 -7.14
N ALA A 128 -8.91 -2.94 -7.14
CA ALA A 128 -9.07 -4.01 -6.16
C ALA A 128 -7.87 -4.96 -6.21
N ARG A 129 -7.45 -5.36 -7.41
CA ARG A 129 -6.31 -6.26 -7.59
C ARG A 129 -4.99 -5.63 -7.12
N GLY A 130 -4.68 -4.41 -7.54
CA GLY A 130 -3.44 -3.73 -7.13
C GLY A 130 -3.38 -3.47 -5.62
N ALA A 131 -4.52 -3.16 -4.99
CA ALA A 131 -4.62 -3.01 -3.55
C ALA A 131 -4.38 -4.33 -2.81
N LEU A 132 -4.93 -5.45 -3.32
CA LEU A 132 -4.70 -6.79 -2.76
C LEU A 132 -3.24 -7.20 -2.87
N GLU A 133 -2.66 -7.07 -4.07
CA GLU A 133 -1.23 -7.34 -4.28
C GLU A 133 -0.35 -6.49 -3.36
N ALA A 134 -0.76 -5.22 -3.08
CA ALA A 134 -0.04 -4.37 -2.14
C ALA A 134 -0.15 -4.86 -0.69
N VAL A 135 -1.33 -5.35 -0.28
CA VAL A 135 -1.51 -5.97 1.04
C VAL A 135 -0.59 -7.17 1.19
N ASP A 136 -0.58 -8.08 0.22
CA ASP A 136 0.26 -9.28 0.25
C ASP A 136 1.74 -8.95 0.35
N ILE A 137 2.21 -7.95 -0.43
CA ILE A 137 3.61 -7.49 -0.40
C ILE A 137 3.98 -6.92 0.97
N LEU A 138 3.11 -6.11 1.56
CA LEU A 138 3.36 -5.46 2.84
C LEU A 138 3.30 -6.47 3.99
N ASP A 139 2.34 -7.38 3.98
CA ASP A 139 2.21 -8.46 4.95
C ASP A 139 3.44 -9.38 4.92
N ALA A 140 3.80 -9.90 3.75
CA ALA A 140 5.02 -10.69 3.59
C ALA A 140 6.29 -9.92 3.98
N GLY A 141 6.26 -8.58 3.86
CA GLY A 141 7.30 -7.66 4.31
C GLY A 141 7.32 -7.41 5.82
N GLY A 142 6.42 -8.08 6.58
CA GLY A 142 6.37 -8.05 8.03
C GLY A 142 5.61 -6.85 8.62
N TYR A 143 4.73 -6.20 7.85
CA TYR A 143 3.80 -5.21 8.40
C TYR A 143 2.59 -5.93 9.00
N GLU A 144 2.37 -5.74 10.30
CA GLU A 144 1.32 -6.43 11.07
C GLU A 144 -0.05 -5.78 10.91
N VAL A 145 -0.07 -4.51 10.50
CA VAL A 145 -1.30 -3.76 10.20
C VAL A 145 -1.15 -3.06 8.86
N VAL A 146 -2.10 -3.26 7.96
CA VAL A 146 -2.16 -2.58 6.67
C VAL A 146 -3.44 -1.76 6.60
N ILE A 147 -3.31 -0.43 6.55
CA ILE A 147 -4.44 0.49 6.45
C ILE A 147 -4.56 0.93 4.99
N ILE A 148 -5.72 0.69 4.38
CA ILE A 148 -6.02 1.11 3.02
C ILE A 148 -6.97 2.31 3.09
N GLU A 149 -6.52 3.46 2.59
CA GLU A 149 -7.34 4.65 2.42
C GLU A 149 -7.81 4.73 0.96
N THR A 150 -9.12 4.84 0.76
CA THR A 150 -9.69 5.12 -0.56
C THR A 150 -10.33 6.50 -0.59
N VAL A 151 -10.25 7.18 -1.75
CA VAL A 151 -10.94 8.46 -1.95
C VAL A 151 -12.36 8.16 -2.43
N GLY A 152 -13.35 8.48 -1.57
CA GLY A 152 -14.75 8.15 -1.74
C GLY A 152 -15.45 8.85 -2.90
N VAL A 153 -15.47 8.24 -4.08
CA VAL A 153 -16.30 8.68 -5.23
C VAL A 153 -16.84 7.50 -6.05
N GLY A 154 -17.54 6.52 -5.44
CA GLY A 154 -18.33 5.58 -6.23
C GLY A 154 -18.30 4.10 -5.83
N GLN A 155 -18.86 3.28 -6.71
CA GLN A 155 -19.12 1.86 -6.51
C GLN A 155 -17.85 1.00 -6.38
N ASP A 156 -16.73 1.47 -6.97
CA ASP A 156 -15.44 0.74 -7.02
C ASP A 156 -14.76 0.58 -5.65
N GLU A 157 -15.17 1.39 -4.66
CA GLU A 157 -14.66 1.36 -3.29
C GLU A 157 -15.18 0.19 -2.48
N VAL A 158 -16.39 -0.28 -2.81
CA VAL A 158 -17.03 -1.40 -2.12
C VAL A 158 -16.25 -2.69 -2.38
N ASP A 159 -15.59 -2.80 -3.52
CA ASP A 159 -14.83 -3.99 -3.90
C ASP A 159 -13.49 -4.08 -3.14
N VAL A 160 -12.88 -2.93 -2.78
CA VAL A 160 -11.66 -2.90 -1.94
C VAL A 160 -11.97 -3.30 -0.49
N VAL A 161 -13.18 -2.99 0.00
CA VAL A 161 -13.60 -3.33 1.38
C VAL A 161 -14.05 -4.79 1.50
N ARG A 162 -14.42 -5.43 0.38
CA ARG A 162 -14.89 -6.83 0.33
C ARG A 162 -13.78 -7.85 0.06
N ALA A 163 -12.60 -7.38 -0.26
CA ALA A 163 -11.44 -8.20 -0.52
C ALA A 163 -10.61 -8.44 0.74
#